data_ea60d628e58df5f85109031dccafdccb
#
_entry.id   ea60d628e58df5f85109031dccafdccb
#
_cell.length_a   1.000
_cell.length_b   1.000
_cell.length_c   1.000
_cell.angle_alpha   90.00
_cell.angle_beta   90.00
_cell.angle_gamma   90.00
#
_symmetry.space_group_name_H-M   'P 1'
#
loop_
_entity.id
_entity.type
_entity.pdbx_description
1 polymer ?
#
loop_
_entity_poly.entity_id
_entity_poly.type
_entity_poly.pdbx_seq_one_letter_code
_entity_poly.pdbx_strand_id
1 'polypeptide(L)'
;MGLILAIVALALLLPWAAAPAARRLALLLPPREASLALTGGAVLLAGGTVAALVGLFHVPFLAGLEHLPLSGVVARWPAVVPVSCAAGAALAVQAVRLTLRWRGHRVLLARAWGLTADATSDGDLLVVAGEEAEAFALPGHRGRPGRVVVSTGMLRALGPEERAVLLAHERAHLRGRHHLLSAAADLSAAVHPALARLRVDLDYHLERWADEQAAAAVTDRRTAATAIARAALAGSPPARRGAGPLLSVNTGPVPQRVRALLGPEPARPTGRRAHAAVALVAAVTLAALLGAALAYGLHEYVEYAARALRDHGTV
;
A
#
# COMPACT_ATOMS: atom_id res chain seq x y z
N MET A 1 -0.06 24.01 -26.36
CA MET A 1 -0.13 24.36 -24.93
C MET A 1 -1.27 23.65 -24.19
N GLY A 2 -2.51 23.74 -24.65
CA GLY A 2 -3.66 23.05 -24.03
C GLY A 2 -3.50 21.55 -23.88
N LEU A 3 -2.90 20.88 -24.85
CA LEU A 3 -2.65 19.42 -24.84
C LEU A 3 -1.69 19.03 -23.69
N ILE A 4 -0.59 19.75 -23.48
CA ILE A 4 0.38 19.43 -22.40
C ILE A 4 -0.25 19.62 -21.03
N LEU A 5 -0.99 20.71 -20.81
CA LEU A 5 -1.72 20.94 -19.57
C LEU A 5 -2.81 19.90 -19.33
N ALA A 6 -3.54 19.51 -20.37
CA ALA A 6 -4.54 18.43 -20.27
C ALA A 6 -3.91 17.08 -19.91
N ILE A 7 -2.78 16.76 -20.49
CA ILE A 7 -2.01 15.56 -20.24
C ILE A 7 -1.52 15.52 -18.78
N VAL A 8 -0.96 16.65 -18.30
CA VAL A 8 -0.51 16.79 -16.91
C VAL A 8 -1.66 16.64 -15.92
N ALA A 9 -2.76 17.35 -16.18
CA ALA A 9 -3.95 17.25 -15.35
C ALA A 9 -4.47 15.80 -15.33
N LEU A 10 -4.47 15.12 -16.49
CA LEU A 10 -4.88 13.72 -16.59
C LEU A 10 -3.99 12.82 -15.73
N ALA A 11 -2.66 12.94 -15.80
CA ALA A 11 -1.74 12.12 -15.01
C ALA A 11 -1.94 12.29 -13.49
N LEU A 12 -2.21 13.52 -13.04
CA LEU A 12 -2.47 13.80 -11.63
C LEU A 12 -3.89 13.40 -11.19
N LEU A 13 -4.86 13.40 -12.10
CA LEU A 13 -6.25 13.00 -11.80
C LEU A 13 -6.47 11.49 -11.94
N LEU A 14 -5.61 10.81 -12.68
CA LEU A 14 -5.74 9.39 -12.99
C LEU A 14 -5.85 8.48 -11.75
N PRO A 15 -5.09 8.70 -10.63
CA PRO A 15 -5.27 7.92 -9.41
C PRO A 15 -6.68 8.03 -8.80
N TRP A 16 -7.37 9.18 -8.98
CA TRP A 16 -8.75 9.34 -8.51
C TRP A 16 -9.73 8.46 -9.30
N ALA A 17 -9.51 8.28 -10.59
CA ALA A 17 -10.32 7.42 -11.44
C ALA A 17 -9.95 5.93 -11.29
N ALA A 18 -8.66 5.61 -11.12
CA ALA A 18 -8.17 4.23 -11.04
C ALA A 18 -8.37 3.59 -9.67
N ALA A 19 -8.35 4.35 -8.57
CA ALA A 19 -8.55 3.81 -7.23
C ALA A 19 -9.91 3.11 -7.05
N PRO A 20 -11.06 3.64 -7.52
CA PRO A 20 -12.33 2.90 -7.52
C PRO A 20 -12.29 1.60 -8.33
N ALA A 21 -11.57 1.58 -9.45
CA ALA A 21 -11.41 0.36 -10.26
C ALA A 21 -10.62 -0.71 -9.50
N ALA A 22 -9.51 -0.35 -8.83
CA ALA A 22 -8.73 -1.25 -8.01
C ALA A 22 -9.56 -1.82 -6.84
N ARG A 23 -10.40 -1.01 -6.21
CA ARG A 23 -11.33 -1.45 -5.16
C ARG A 23 -12.36 -2.45 -5.68
N ARG A 24 -12.96 -2.20 -6.85
CA ARG A 24 -13.89 -3.14 -7.50
C ARG A 24 -13.21 -4.45 -7.88
N LEU A 25 -11.97 -4.39 -8.34
CA LEU A 25 -11.16 -5.59 -8.61
C LEU A 25 -10.98 -6.42 -7.34
N ALA A 26 -10.64 -5.80 -6.22
CA ALA A 26 -10.44 -6.49 -4.95
C ALA A 26 -11.69 -7.26 -4.49
N LEU A 27 -12.90 -6.75 -4.77
CA LEU A 27 -14.17 -7.45 -4.47
C LEU A 27 -14.40 -8.71 -5.31
N LEU A 28 -13.72 -8.84 -6.44
CA LEU A 28 -13.84 -9.99 -7.35
C LEU A 28 -12.80 -11.08 -7.05
N LEU A 29 -11.77 -10.77 -6.28
CA LEU A 29 -10.62 -11.63 -6.06
C LEU A 29 -10.64 -12.30 -4.68
N PRO A 30 -10.04 -13.50 -4.54
CA PRO A 30 -9.72 -14.06 -3.23
C PRO A 30 -8.84 -13.10 -2.41
N PRO A 31 -8.85 -13.19 -1.06
CA PRO A 31 -8.21 -12.20 -0.20
C PRO A 31 -6.72 -11.95 -0.48
N ARG A 32 -5.96 -13.02 -0.83
CA ARG A 32 -4.55 -12.91 -1.17
C ARG A 32 -4.33 -12.09 -2.43
N GLU A 33 -5.01 -12.46 -3.51
CA GLU A 33 -4.92 -11.80 -4.81
C GLU A 33 -5.44 -10.36 -4.73
N ALA A 34 -6.51 -10.12 -3.95
CA ALA A 34 -7.02 -8.79 -3.68
C ALA A 34 -5.98 -7.90 -2.97
N SER A 35 -5.30 -8.43 -1.94
CA SER A 35 -4.24 -7.71 -1.23
C SER A 35 -3.07 -7.34 -2.14
N LEU A 36 -2.64 -8.28 -2.99
CA LEU A 36 -1.55 -8.04 -3.95
C LEU A 36 -1.97 -7.03 -5.03
N ALA A 37 -3.21 -7.11 -5.53
CA ALA A 37 -3.74 -6.19 -6.53
C ALA A 37 -3.88 -4.76 -5.98
N LEU A 38 -4.39 -4.60 -4.76
CA LEU A 38 -4.52 -3.29 -4.09
C LEU A 38 -3.15 -2.66 -3.84
N THR A 39 -2.19 -3.45 -3.32
CA THR A 39 -0.84 -2.96 -3.06
C THR A 39 -0.10 -2.63 -4.35
N GLY A 40 -0.12 -3.55 -5.33
CA GLY A 40 0.53 -3.34 -6.63
C GLY A 40 -0.07 -2.16 -7.37
N GLY A 41 -1.40 -2.03 -7.39
CA GLY A 41 -2.10 -0.90 -7.98
C GLY A 41 -1.73 0.43 -7.30
N ALA A 42 -1.66 0.46 -5.96
CA ALA A 42 -1.26 1.65 -5.23
C ALA A 42 0.18 2.08 -5.58
N VAL A 43 1.13 1.14 -5.61
CA VAL A 43 2.54 1.40 -5.94
C VAL A 43 2.69 1.88 -7.38
N LEU A 44 2.03 1.22 -8.34
CA LEU A 44 2.07 1.61 -9.75
C LEU A 44 1.51 3.01 -9.99
N LEU A 45 0.36 3.34 -9.39
CA LEU A 45 -0.25 4.66 -9.53
C LEU A 45 0.56 5.76 -8.83
N ALA A 46 1.16 5.46 -7.68
CA ALA A 46 2.09 6.38 -7.03
C ALA A 46 3.33 6.61 -7.88
N GLY A 47 3.92 5.55 -8.44
CA GLY A 47 5.06 5.62 -9.36
C GLY A 47 4.75 6.47 -10.60
N GLY A 48 3.60 6.27 -11.24
CA GLY A 48 3.13 7.07 -12.37
C GLY A 48 2.98 8.56 -12.00
N THR A 49 2.45 8.86 -10.82
CA THR A 49 2.34 10.24 -10.33
C THR A 49 3.72 10.89 -10.14
N VAL A 50 4.67 10.18 -9.52
CA VAL A 50 6.04 10.67 -9.32
C VAL A 50 6.71 10.87 -10.67
N ALA A 51 6.61 9.91 -11.60
CA ALA A 51 7.18 10.02 -12.94
C ALA A 51 6.67 11.26 -13.69
N ALA A 52 5.34 11.51 -13.65
CA ALA A 52 4.75 12.69 -14.26
C ALA A 52 5.28 13.99 -13.66
N LEU A 53 5.40 14.08 -12.33
CA LEU A 53 5.95 15.27 -11.65
C LEU A 53 7.43 15.46 -11.96
N VAL A 54 8.22 14.38 -12.02
CA VAL A 54 9.64 14.44 -12.41
C VAL A 54 9.77 14.95 -13.84
N GLY A 55 8.96 14.43 -14.78
CA GLY A 55 8.93 14.91 -16.16
C GLY A 55 8.67 16.40 -16.25
N LEU A 56 7.67 16.91 -15.53
CA LEU A 56 7.35 18.34 -15.49
C LEU A 56 8.45 19.20 -14.87
N PHE A 57 9.05 18.71 -13.78
CA PHE A 57 10.12 19.43 -13.10
C PHE A 57 11.36 19.58 -13.99
N HIS A 58 11.69 18.56 -14.82
CA HIS A 58 12.90 18.54 -15.64
C HIS A 58 12.87 19.43 -16.88
N VAL A 59 11.71 19.86 -17.37
CA VAL A 59 11.59 20.59 -18.65
C VAL A 59 12.55 21.77 -18.79
N PRO A 60 12.69 22.70 -17.84
CA PRO A 60 13.63 23.81 -17.95
C PRO A 60 15.10 23.37 -17.95
N PHE A 61 15.43 22.31 -17.21
CA PHE A 61 16.80 21.78 -17.14
C PHE A 61 17.19 21.09 -18.45
N LEU A 62 16.30 20.31 -19.04
CA LEU A 62 16.53 19.67 -20.35
C LEU A 62 16.75 20.73 -21.44
N ALA A 63 15.93 21.81 -21.42
CA ALA A 63 16.12 22.92 -22.34
C ALA A 63 17.53 23.56 -22.18
N GLY A 64 18.01 23.74 -20.95
CA GLY A 64 19.36 24.21 -20.67
C GLY A 64 20.46 23.27 -21.14
N LEU A 65 20.31 21.96 -20.95
CA LEU A 65 21.24 20.94 -21.42
C LEU A 65 21.34 20.89 -22.95
N GLU A 66 20.25 21.15 -23.64
CA GLU A 66 20.17 21.27 -25.10
C GLU A 66 20.58 22.64 -25.62
N HIS A 67 21.15 23.51 -24.77
CA HIS A 67 21.56 24.89 -25.12
C HIS A 67 20.43 25.78 -25.65
N LEU A 68 19.16 25.45 -25.33
CA LEU A 68 18.04 26.30 -25.68
C LEU A 68 17.97 27.50 -24.72
N PRO A 69 17.83 28.74 -25.22
CA PRO A 69 17.63 29.89 -24.35
C PRO A 69 16.28 29.76 -23.64
N LEU A 70 16.27 29.88 -22.31
CA LEU A 70 15.04 29.79 -21.50
C LEU A 70 13.96 30.76 -21.98
N SER A 71 14.35 31.93 -22.49
CA SER A 71 13.45 32.90 -23.11
C SER A 71 12.67 32.34 -24.27
N GLY A 72 13.30 31.53 -25.13
CA GLY A 72 12.64 30.85 -26.25
C GLY A 72 11.65 29.77 -25.79
N VAL A 73 11.95 29.05 -24.72
CA VAL A 73 11.06 28.07 -24.11
C VAL A 73 9.86 28.77 -23.48
N VAL A 74 10.11 29.83 -22.70
CA VAL A 74 9.06 30.63 -22.04
C VAL A 74 8.14 31.32 -23.09
N ALA A 75 8.70 31.81 -24.20
CA ALA A 75 7.91 32.40 -25.28
C ALA A 75 6.91 31.41 -25.87
N ARG A 76 7.29 30.11 -25.97
CA ARG A 76 6.41 29.05 -26.48
C ARG A 76 5.48 28.46 -25.40
N TRP A 77 5.95 28.39 -24.16
CA TRP A 77 5.22 27.91 -23.02
C TRP A 77 5.42 28.81 -21.79
N PRO A 78 4.66 29.90 -21.66
CA PRO A 78 4.80 30.88 -20.56
C PRO A 78 4.65 30.24 -19.16
N ALA A 79 3.88 29.15 -19.04
CA ALA A 79 3.66 28.46 -17.77
C ALA A 79 4.79 27.45 -17.40
N VAL A 80 5.82 27.27 -18.22
CA VAL A 80 6.85 26.22 -17.98
C VAL A 80 7.56 26.40 -16.63
N VAL A 81 7.98 27.62 -16.30
CA VAL A 81 8.68 27.88 -15.03
C VAL A 81 7.76 27.69 -13.82
N PRO A 82 6.56 28.32 -13.72
CA PRO A 82 5.69 28.10 -12.57
C PRO A 82 5.22 26.63 -12.44
N VAL A 83 4.98 25.92 -13.54
CA VAL A 83 4.61 24.49 -13.50
C VAL A 83 5.78 23.64 -13.01
N SER A 84 7.00 23.89 -13.49
CA SER A 84 8.20 23.17 -13.01
C SER A 84 8.44 23.44 -11.52
N CYS A 85 8.34 24.68 -11.06
CA CYS A 85 8.46 25.04 -9.65
C CYS A 85 7.39 24.34 -8.79
N ALA A 86 6.13 24.32 -9.26
CA ALA A 86 5.05 23.63 -8.57
C ALA A 86 5.28 22.12 -8.49
N ALA A 87 5.75 21.50 -9.58
CA ALA A 87 6.11 20.08 -9.61
C ALA A 87 7.28 19.76 -8.67
N GLY A 88 8.32 20.61 -8.63
CA GLY A 88 9.43 20.48 -7.71
C GLY A 88 9.01 20.61 -6.24
N ALA A 89 8.15 21.58 -5.93
CA ALA A 89 7.57 21.73 -4.60
C ALA A 89 6.74 20.51 -4.19
N ALA A 90 5.92 19.97 -5.10
CA ALA A 90 5.15 18.76 -4.86
C ALA A 90 6.06 17.55 -4.59
N LEU A 91 7.12 17.36 -5.38
CA LEU A 91 8.12 16.30 -5.17
C LEU A 91 8.83 16.45 -3.82
N ALA A 92 9.22 17.66 -3.44
CA ALA A 92 9.84 17.94 -2.14
C ALA A 92 8.89 17.57 -0.98
N VAL A 93 7.62 17.97 -1.05
CA VAL A 93 6.59 17.62 -0.07
C VAL A 93 6.39 16.09 -0.01
N GLN A 94 6.33 15.40 -1.16
CA GLN A 94 6.22 13.95 -1.20
C GLN A 94 7.45 13.28 -0.57
N ALA A 95 8.67 13.74 -0.87
CA ALA A 95 9.91 13.21 -0.29
C ALA A 95 9.92 13.35 1.25
N VAL A 96 9.51 14.51 1.77
CA VAL A 96 9.38 14.73 3.22
C VAL A 96 8.34 13.78 3.82
N ARG A 97 7.14 13.68 3.24
CA ARG A 97 6.09 12.77 3.71
C ARG A 97 6.53 11.31 3.71
N LEU A 98 7.16 10.85 2.63
CA LEU A 98 7.71 9.49 2.51
C LEU A 98 8.76 9.23 3.59
N THR A 99 9.69 10.16 3.80
CA THR A 99 10.74 10.04 4.82
C THR A 99 10.15 9.97 6.22
N LEU A 100 9.18 10.83 6.54
CA LEU A 100 8.52 10.84 7.84
C LEU A 100 7.72 9.54 8.09
N ARG A 101 6.97 9.06 7.09
CA ARG A 101 6.24 7.78 7.17
C ARG A 101 7.20 6.62 7.34
N TRP A 102 8.24 6.54 6.52
CA TRP A 102 9.25 5.49 6.62
C TRP A 102 9.95 5.47 7.98
N ARG A 103 10.36 6.65 8.50
CA ARG A 103 10.93 6.77 9.84
C ARG A 103 9.93 6.34 10.91
N GLY A 104 8.65 6.72 10.78
CA GLY A 104 7.58 6.29 11.67
C GLY A 104 7.46 4.77 11.74
N HIS A 105 7.41 4.08 10.59
CA HIS A 105 7.38 2.60 10.54
C HIS A 105 8.59 1.98 11.25
N ARG A 106 9.79 2.50 11.02
CA ARG A 106 11.02 1.98 11.67
C ARG A 106 11.02 2.20 13.19
N VAL A 107 10.57 3.36 13.64
CA VAL A 107 10.49 3.67 15.08
C VAL A 107 9.48 2.77 15.79
N LEU A 108 8.29 2.59 15.18
CA LEU A 108 7.25 1.71 15.72
C LEU A 108 7.73 0.25 15.82
N LEU A 109 8.39 -0.26 14.78
CA LEU A 109 8.96 -1.59 14.78
C LEU A 109 10.05 -1.75 15.86
N ALA A 110 10.93 -0.77 15.99
CA ALA A 110 11.99 -0.79 17.03
C ALA A 110 11.39 -0.75 18.44
N ARG A 111 10.34 0.06 18.67
CA ARG A 111 9.61 0.11 19.94
C ARG A 111 8.93 -1.22 20.26
N ALA A 112 8.25 -1.83 19.27
CA ALA A 112 7.61 -3.12 19.46
C ALA A 112 8.62 -4.20 19.87
N TRP A 113 9.82 -4.22 19.29
CA TRP A 113 10.91 -5.09 19.72
C TRP A 113 11.41 -4.75 21.13
N GLY A 114 11.42 -3.48 21.52
CA GLY A 114 11.76 -3.06 22.89
C GLY A 114 10.79 -3.60 23.94
N LEU A 115 9.50 -3.64 23.62
CA LEU A 115 8.47 -4.17 24.54
C LEU A 115 8.54 -5.69 24.74
N THR A 116 9.31 -6.41 23.94
CA THR A 116 9.48 -7.87 24.07
C THR A 116 10.81 -8.26 24.73
N ALA A 117 11.52 -7.31 25.36
CA ALA A 117 12.83 -7.58 25.96
C ALA A 117 12.77 -8.66 27.06
N ASP A 118 11.70 -8.63 27.89
CA ASP A 118 11.48 -9.55 29.01
C ASP A 118 10.52 -10.70 28.67
N ALA A 119 10.21 -10.90 27.36
CA ALA A 119 9.29 -11.93 26.94
C ALA A 119 9.91 -13.33 27.05
N THR A 120 9.11 -14.30 27.52
CA THR A 120 9.49 -15.72 27.46
C THR A 120 9.39 -16.21 26.02
N SER A 121 10.47 -16.82 25.53
CA SER A 121 10.55 -17.32 24.15
C SER A 121 10.33 -18.84 24.10
N ASP A 122 9.40 -19.27 23.23
CA ASP A 122 9.19 -20.66 22.85
C ASP A 122 9.10 -20.76 21.32
N GLY A 123 10.17 -21.19 20.69
CA GLY A 123 10.29 -21.22 19.24
C GLY A 123 10.12 -19.84 18.60
N ASP A 124 9.07 -19.66 17.79
CA ASP A 124 8.69 -18.39 17.15
C ASP A 124 7.73 -17.55 17.99
N LEU A 125 7.29 -18.08 19.15
CA LEU A 125 6.36 -17.41 20.07
C LEU A 125 7.10 -16.63 21.14
N LEU A 126 6.64 -15.40 21.41
CA LEU A 126 7.04 -14.56 22.53
C LEU A 126 5.83 -14.34 23.43
N VAL A 127 5.90 -14.79 24.67
CA VAL A 127 4.85 -14.56 25.66
C VAL A 127 5.26 -13.38 26.53
N VAL A 128 4.42 -12.34 26.52
CA VAL A 128 4.60 -11.14 27.35
C VAL A 128 3.63 -11.17 28.53
N ALA A 129 4.10 -10.79 29.71
CA ALA A 129 3.23 -10.65 30.86
C ALA A 129 2.29 -9.45 30.66
N GLY A 130 0.98 -9.66 30.86
CA GLY A 130 -0.03 -8.60 30.72
C GLY A 130 -1.43 -9.14 30.91
N GLU A 131 -2.28 -8.35 31.59
CA GLU A 131 -3.70 -8.68 31.79
C GLU A 131 -4.53 -8.42 30.53
N GLU A 132 -4.16 -7.42 29.72
CA GLU A 132 -4.84 -7.09 28.48
C GLU A 132 -4.64 -8.21 27.45
N ALA A 133 -5.70 -8.60 26.77
CA ALA A 133 -5.64 -9.63 25.75
C ALA A 133 -5.11 -9.05 24.43
N GLU A 134 -3.82 -9.24 24.18
CA GLU A 134 -3.13 -8.76 22.97
C GLU A 134 -2.39 -9.89 22.27
N ALA A 135 -2.44 -9.89 20.94
CA ALA A 135 -1.64 -10.73 20.09
C ALA A 135 -1.31 -9.97 18.80
N PHE A 136 -0.10 -10.14 18.30
CA PHE A 136 0.30 -9.55 17.03
C PHE A 136 1.53 -10.22 16.42
N ALA A 137 1.62 -10.14 15.10
CA ALA A 137 2.78 -10.52 14.34
C ALA A 137 3.85 -9.44 14.44
N LEU A 138 5.02 -9.76 14.99
CA LEU A 138 6.18 -8.88 15.09
C LEU A 138 7.16 -9.18 13.96
N PRO A 139 7.28 -8.31 12.93
CA PRO A 139 8.19 -8.53 11.81
C PRO A 139 9.65 -8.56 12.24
N GLY A 140 10.49 -9.26 11.46
CA GLY A 140 11.92 -9.30 11.71
C GLY A 140 12.58 -7.93 11.69
N HIS A 141 13.61 -7.74 12.52
CA HIS A 141 14.32 -6.47 12.67
C HIS A 141 15.80 -6.69 12.98
N ARG A 142 16.69 -6.01 12.25
CA ARG A 142 18.16 -6.02 12.50
C ARG A 142 18.74 -7.43 12.64
N GLY A 143 18.43 -8.32 11.71
CA GLY A 143 18.90 -9.71 11.72
C GLY A 143 18.10 -10.66 12.62
N ARG A 144 17.17 -10.16 13.41
CA ARG A 144 16.26 -11.00 14.20
C ARG A 144 15.12 -11.49 13.32
N PRO A 145 14.74 -12.79 13.38
CA PRO A 145 13.57 -13.31 12.65
C PRO A 145 12.27 -12.74 13.20
N GLY A 146 11.21 -12.78 12.40
CA GLY A 146 9.87 -12.42 12.86
C GLY A 146 9.37 -13.35 13.97
N ARG A 147 8.55 -12.83 14.87
CA ARG A 147 7.99 -13.52 16.03
C ARG A 147 6.48 -13.28 16.14
N VAL A 148 5.78 -14.20 16.75
CA VAL A 148 4.40 -14.01 17.21
C VAL A 148 4.45 -13.58 18.66
N VAL A 149 3.85 -12.45 18.99
CA VAL A 149 3.76 -11.94 20.36
C VAL A 149 2.36 -12.17 20.88
N VAL A 150 2.23 -12.75 22.08
CA VAL A 150 0.94 -13.01 22.73
C VAL A 150 1.06 -12.67 24.21
N SER A 151 0.08 -11.95 24.74
CA SER A 151 0.00 -11.66 26.17
C SER A 151 -0.54 -12.86 26.98
N THR A 152 -0.19 -12.92 28.26
CA THR A 152 -0.79 -13.90 29.18
C THR A 152 -2.30 -13.71 29.31
N GLY A 153 -2.81 -12.48 29.17
CA GLY A 153 -4.25 -12.19 29.14
C GLY A 153 -4.95 -12.84 27.97
N MET A 154 -4.38 -12.74 26.74
CA MET A 154 -4.93 -13.40 25.57
C MET A 154 -4.90 -14.94 25.70
N LEU A 155 -3.79 -15.49 26.23
CA LEU A 155 -3.70 -16.93 26.46
C LEU A 155 -4.75 -17.44 27.46
N ARG A 156 -5.09 -16.66 28.49
CA ARG A 156 -6.17 -17.03 29.43
C ARG A 156 -7.56 -16.92 28.83
N ALA A 157 -7.76 -16.00 27.91
CA ALA A 157 -9.07 -15.75 27.29
C ALA A 157 -9.49 -16.82 26.27
N LEU A 158 -8.54 -17.59 25.74
CA LEU A 158 -8.76 -18.55 24.66
C LEU A 158 -8.50 -19.99 25.10
N GLY A 159 -9.33 -20.92 24.60
CA GLY A 159 -9.11 -22.34 24.73
C GLY A 159 -7.97 -22.86 23.82
N PRO A 160 -7.52 -24.12 24.00
CA PRO A 160 -6.39 -24.65 23.24
C PRO A 160 -6.56 -24.58 21.71
N GLU A 161 -7.72 -24.94 21.18
CA GLU A 161 -8.03 -24.89 19.77
C GLU A 161 -8.05 -23.45 19.24
N GLU A 162 -8.62 -22.51 20.00
CA GLU A 162 -8.69 -21.09 19.66
C GLU A 162 -7.30 -20.45 19.66
N ARG A 163 -6.42 -20.86 20.59
CA ARG A 163 -5.01 -20.46 20.59
C ARG A 163 -4.29 -20.93 19.34
N ALA A 164 -4.55 -22.17 18.90
CA ALA A 164 -3.96 -22.71 17.67
C ALA A 164 -4.37 -21.87 16.44
N VAL A 165 -5.65 -21.48 16.35
CA VAL A 165 -6.16 -20.56 15.30
C VAL A 165 -5.47 -19.21 15.38
N LEU A 166 -5.39 -18.59 16.57
CA LEU A 166 -4.77 -17.28 16.78
C LEU A 166 -3.31 -17.31 16.32
N LEU A 167 -2.53 -18.29 16.77
CA LEU A 167 -1.13 -18.43 16.38
C LEU A 167 -0.95 -18.68 14.89
N ALA A 168 -1.83 -19.46 14.25
CA ALA A 168 -1.82 -19.67 12.81
C ALA A 168 -2.12 -18.38 12.04
N HIS A 169 -3.05 -17.56 12.56
CA HIS A 169 -3.39 -16.24 12.00
C HIS A 169 -2.20 -15.28 12.06
N GLU A 170 -1.55 -15.13 13.21
CA GLU A 170 -0.38 -14.25 13.36
C GLU A 170 0.81 -14.74 12.52
N ARG A 171 1.03 -16.06 12.45
CA ARG A 171 2.02 -16.64 11.54
C ARG A 171 1.72 -16.38 10.08
N ALA A 172 0.44 -16.30 9.69
CA ALA A 172 0.04 -15.95 8.33
C ALA A 172 0.47 -14.51 7.98
N HIS A 173 0.34 -13.56 8.91
CA HIS A 173 0.86 -12.20 8.74
C HIS A 173 2.37 -12.17 8.49
N LEU A 174 3.15 -12.98 9.23
CA LEU A 174 4.60 -13.07 9.03
C LEU A 174 4.96 -13.71 7.70
N ARG A 175 4.37 -14.86 7.36
CA ARG A 175 4.63 -15.58 6.10
C ARG A 175 4.23 -14.78 4.87
N GLY A 176 3.06 -14.12 4.93
CA GLY A 176 2.55 -13.24 3.87
C GLY A 176 3.25 -11.89 3.79
N ARG A 177 4.14 -11.57 4.74
CA ARG A 177 4.82 -10.27 4.86
C ARG A 177 3.83 -9.10 4.81
N HIS A 178 2.67 -9.26 5.47
CA HIS A 178 1.57 -8.30 5.42
C HIS A 178 2.00 -6.88 5.82
N HIS A 179 2.97 -6.75 6.75
CA HIS A 179 3.56 -5.48 7.15
C HIS A 179 4.22 -4.73 5.98
N LEU A 180 4.83 -5.43 5.00
CA LEU A 180 5.41 -4.79 3.82
C LEU A 180 4.33 -4.30 2.85
N LEU A 181 3.25 -5.08 2.67
CA LEU A 181 2.12 -4.68 1.83
C LEU A 181 1.42 -3.44 2.41
N SER A 182 1.17 -3.44 3.72
CA SER A 182 0.62 -2.29 4.44
C SER A 182 1.53 -1.06 4.35
N ALA A 183 2.85 -1.23 4.56
CA ALA A 183 3.80 -0.13 4.45
C ALA A 183 3.86 0.44 3.02
N ALA A 184 3.86 -0.41 1.99
CA ALA A 184 3.86 0.02 0.59
C ALA A 184 2.61 0.82 0.25
N ALA A 185 1.43 0.38 0.69
CA ALA A 185 0.18 1.11 0.49
C ALA A 185 0.15 2.45 1.25
N ASP A 186 0.67 2.48 2.49
CA ASP A 186 0.77 3.71 3.29
C ASP A 186 1.73 4.74 2.67
N LEU A 187 2.88 4.28 2.16
CA LEU A 187 3.82 5.13 1.42
C LEU A 187 3.21 5.64 0.10
N SER A 188 2.48 4.80 -0.62
CA SER A 188 1.75 5.22 -1.83
C SER A 188 0.69 6.30 -1.52
N ALA A 189 -0.02 6.16 -0.39
CA ALA A 189 -0.97 7.17 0.09
C ALA A 189 -0.30 8.50 0.47
N ALA A 190 0.98 8.47 0.89
CA ALA A 190 1.76 9.70 1.13
C ALA A 190 2.11 10.43 -0.17
N VAL A 191 2.23 9.71 -1.29
CA VAL A 191 2.46 10.28 -2.62
C VAL A 191 1.19 10.90 -3.19
N HIS A 192 0.05 10.19 -3.13
CA HIS A 192 -1.19 10.69 -3.73
C HIS A 192 -2.41 10.40 -2.83
N PRO A 193 -3.21 11.42 -2.45
CA PRO A 193 -4.30 11.27 -1.47
C PRO A 193 -5.42 10.31 -1.91
N ALA A 194 -5.67 10.15 -3.22
CA ALA A 194 -6.65 9.18 -3.71
C ALA A 194 -6.32 7.73 -3.28
N LEU A 195 -5.04 7.41 -3.07
CA LEU A 195 -4.58 6.06 -2.73
C LEU A 195 -4.80 5.71 -1.25
N ALA A 196 -5.12 6.70 -0.40
CA ALA A 196 -5.42 6.46 1.02
C ALA A 196 -6.62 5.52 1.22
N ARG A 197 -7.58 5.55 0.29
CA ARG A 197 -8.75 4.67 0.34
C ARG A 197 -8.39 3.20 0.09
N LEU A 198 -7.36 2.94 -0.75
CA LEU A 198 -6.89 1.58 -1.03
C LEU A 198 -6.27 0.94 0.22
N ARG A 199 -5.69 1.76 1.11
CA ARG A 199 -5.11 1.29 2.38
C ARG A 199 -6.16 0.66 3.30
N VAL A 200 -7.34 1.27 3.41
CA VAL A 200 -8.42 0.77 4.26
C VAL A 200 -8.95 -0.58 3.74
N ASP A 201 -9.16 -0.67 2.42
CA ASP A 201 -9.62 -1.92 1.82
C ASP A 201 -8.55 -3.02 1.91
N LEU A 202 -7.27 -2.64 1.76
CA LEU A 202 -6.15 -3.57 1.91
C LEU A 202 -6.12 -4.19 3.31
N ASP A 203 -6.29 -3.40 4.38
CA ASP A 203 -6.30 -3.93 5.76
C ASP A 203 -7.35 -5.02 5.93
N TYR A 204 -8.56 -4.81 5.40
CA TYR A 204 -9.60 -5.82 5.42
C TYR A 204 -9.20 -7.11 4.68
N HIS A 205 -8.60 -7.00 3.50
CA HIS A 205 -8.20 -8.17 2.72
C HIS A 205 -7.00 -8.90 3.31
N LEU A 206 -6.05 -8.20 3.95
CA LEU A 206 -4.94 -8.82 4.67
C LEU A 206 -5.42 -9.64 5.86
N GLU A 207 -6.37 -9.10 6.62
CA GLU A 207 -7.02 -9.82 7.72
C GLU A 207 -7.77 -11.07 7.20
N ARG A 208 -8.55 -10.89 6.12
CA ARG A 208 -9.25 -12.01 5.47
C ARG A 208 -8.28 -13.08 4.95
N TRP A 209 -7.12 -12.68 4.42
CA TRP A 209 -6.08 -13.62 3.99
C TRP A 209 -5.51 -14.41 5.18
N ALA A 210 -5.20 -13.74 6.29
CA ALA A 210 -4.74 -14.41 7.50
C ALA A 210 -5.79 -15.37 8.09
N ASP A 211 -7.08 -14.96 8.09
CA ASP A 211 -8.21 -15.78 8.53
C ASP A 211 -8.34 -17.07 7.73
N GLU A 212 -8.29 -16.98 6.39
CA GLU A 212 -8.38 -18.15 5.51
C GLU A 212 -7.18 -19.11 5.71
N GLN A 213 -5.97 -18.57 5.93
CA GLN A 213 -4.80 -19.40 6.25
C GLN A 213 -4.90 -20.06 7.62
N ALA A 214 -5.45 -19.36 8.62
CA ALA A 214 -5.68 -19.94 9.94
C ALA A 214 -6.72 -21.05 9.88
N ALA A 215 -7.83 -20.82 9.16
CA ALA A 215 -8.87 -21.84 8.97
C ALA A 215 -8.33 -23.10 8.25
N ALA A 216 -7.50 -22.92 7.23
CA ALA A 216 -6.85 -24.01 6.53
C ALA A 216 -5.87 -24.79 7.43
N ALA A 217 -5.18 -24.12 8.36
CA ALA A 217 -4.23 -24.75 9.28
C ALA A 217 -4.90 -25.64 10.32
N VAL A 218 -6.13 -25.32 10.75
CA VAL A 218 -6.92 -26.10 11.71
C VAL A 218 -7.97 -26.98 11.02
N THR A 219 -8.09 -26.90 9.69
CA THR A 219 -9.05 -27.63 8.86
C THR A 219 -10.53 -27.46 9.26
N ASP A 220 -10.84 -26.40 10.01
CA ASP A 220 -12.19 -26.07 10.45
C ASP A 220 -12.44 -24.55 10.44
N ARG A 221 -13.26 -24.11 9.48
CA ARG A 221 -13.64 -22.71 9.31
C ARG A 221 -14.55 -22.20 10.44
N ARG A 222 -15.35 -23.06 11.04
CA ARG A 222 -16.25 -22.70 12.13
C ARG A 222 -15.49 -22.44 13.41
N THR A 223 -14.55 -23.30 13.75
CA THR A 223 -13.61 -23.09 14.87
C THR A 223 -12.77 -21.83 14.66
N ALA A 224 -12.29 -21.58 13.43
CA ALA A 224 -11.57 -20.35 13.11
C ALA A 224 -12.44 -19.10 13.31
N ALA A 225 -13.70 -19.12 12.84
CA ALA A 225 -14.63 -18.01 13.03
C ALA A 225 -14.91 -17.72 14.51
N THR A 226 -15.08 -18.78 15.32
CA THR A 226 -15.31 -18.66 16.76
C THR A 226 -14.08 -18.09 17.48
N ALA A 227 -12.89 -18.58 17.16
CA ALA A 227 -11.64 -18.12 17.75
C ALA A 227 -11.39 -16.62 17.47
N ILE A 228 -11.59 -16.19 16.20
CA ILE A 228 -11.42 -14.79 15.80
C ILE A 228 -12.45 -13.91 16.52
N ALA A 229 -13.70 -14.34 16.63
CA ALA A 229 -14.72 -13.60 17.36
C ALA A 229 -14.37 -13.46 18.85
N ARG A 230 -13.93 -14.55 19.52
CA ARG A 230 -13.52 -14.52 20.93
C ARG A 230 -12.28 -13.69 21.17
N ALA A 231 -11.24 -13.83 20.33
CA ALA A 231 -10.04 -13.02 20.42
C ALA A 231 -10.35 -11.52 20.30
N ALA A 232 -11.25 -11.16 19.37
CA ALA A 232 -11.65 -9.77 19.18
C ALA A 232 -12.46 -9.23 20.38
N LEU A 233 -13.31 -10.06 21.03
CA LEU A 233 -14.04 -9.68 22.22
C LEU A 233 -13.14 -9.56 23.45
N ALA A 234 -12.11 -10.42 23.55
CA ALA A 234 -11.14 -10.40 24.64
C ALA A 234 -10.15 -9.22 24.52
N GLY A 235 -9.84 -8.81 23.29
CA GLY A 235 -8.91 -7.71 23.04
C GLY A 235 -9.43 -6.37 23.54
N SER A 236 -8.50 -5.51 23.89
CA SER A 236 -8.81 -4.18 24.42
C SER A 236 -9.62 -3.32 23.45
N PRO A 237 -10.51 -2.44 23.95
CA PRO A 237 -11.32 -1.54 23.11
C PRO A 237 -10.46 -0.66 22.18
N PRO A 238 -11.02 -0.16 21.08
CA PRO A 238 -10.30 0.56 20.02
C PRO A 238 -9.61 1.88 20.42
N ALA A 239 -9.62 2.25 21.68
CA ALA A 239 -8.99 3.49 22.19
C ALA A 239 -7.46 3.55 22.03
N ARG A 240 -6.78 2.43 21.78
CA ARG A 240 -5.32 2.40 21.56
C ARG A 240 -4.92 2.22 20.09
N ARG A 241 -5.59 2.89 19.17
CA ARG A 241 -5.26 2.87 17.72
C ARG A 241 -3.93 3.55 17.37
N GLY A 242 -2.99 3.68 18.30
CA GLY A 242 -1.66 4.27 18.07
C GLY A 242 -0.56 3.28 17.71
N ALA A 243 -0.83 1.99 17.62
CA ALA A 243 0.17 0.94 17.40
C ALA A 243 0.50 0.70 15.93
N GLY A 244 0.61 1.73 15.10
CA GLY A 244 1.22 1.69 13.76
C GLY A 244 0.89 0.47 12.87
N PRO A 245 1.77 0.11 11.93
CA PRO A 245 1.54 -0.96 10.94
C PRO A 245 1.67 -2.40 11.52
N LEU A 246 1.68 -2.55 12.83
CA LEU A 246 1.58 -3.87 13.44
C LEU A 246 0.13 -4.34 13.33
N LEU A 247 -0.09 -5.37 12.53
CA LEU A 247 -1.39 -5.96 12.32
C LEU A 247 -1.74 -6.84 13.53
N SER A 248 -2.90 -6.63 14.10
CA SER A 248 -3.44 -7.38 15.22
C SER A 248 -4.81 -7.95 14.85
N VAL A 249 -5.19 -9.06 15.45
CA VAL A 249 -6.50 -9.71 15.25
C VAL A 249 -7.70 -8.79 15.46
N ASN A 250 -7.50 -7.69 16.20
CA ASN A 250 -8.53 -6.69 16.50
C ASN A 250 -8.69 -5.60 15.43
N THR A 251 -7.89 -5.61 14.35
CA THR A 251 -8.02 -4.66 13.25
C THR A 251 -9.10 -5.09 12.26
N GLY A 252 -9.81 -4.12 11.69
CA GLY A 252 -10.83 -4.34 10.67
C GLY A 252 -12.21 -4.73 11.19
N PRO A 253 -13.20 -4.90 10.29
CA PRO A 253 -14.59 -5.20 10.61
C PRO A 253 -14.77 -6.69 10.96
N VAL A 254 -14.54 -7.06 12.22
CA VAL A 254 -14.62 -8.44 12.73
C VAL A 254 -15.92 -9.17 12.34
N PRO A 255 -17.12 -8.55 12.43
CA PRO A 255 -18.35 -9.23 12.03
C PRO A 255 -18.38 -9.66 10.55
N GLN A 256 -17.75 -8.87 9.66
CA GLN A 256 -17.67 -9.23 8.24
C GLN A 256 -16.67 -10.38 8.01
N ARG A 257 -15.55 -10.42 8.73
CA ARG A 257 -14.57 -11.48 8.71
C ARG A 257 -15.18 -12.81 9.17
N VAL A 258 -15.85 -12.80 10.31
CA VAL A 258 -16.56 -13.97 10.86
C VAL A 258 -17.62 -14.49 9.88
N ARG A 259 -18.45 -13.60 9.34
CA ARG A 259 -19.46 -14.00 8.34
C ARG A 259 -18.83 -14.63 7.10
N ALA A 260 -17.69 -14.13 6.68
CA ALA A 260 -16.99 -14.66 5.52
C ALA A 260 -16.38 -16.04 5.77
N LEU A 261 -15.88 -16.33 6.98
CA LEU A 261 -15.41 -17.67 7.37
C LEU A 261 -16.56 -18.67 7.48
N LEU A 262 -17.74 -18.22 7.91
CA LEU A 262 -18.95 -19.08 7.96
C LEU A 262 -19.58 -19.32 6.58
N GLY A 263 -19.17 -18.55 5.58
CA GLY A 263 -19.57 -18.73 4.18
C GLY A 263 -18.67 -19.73 3.42
N PRO A 264 -18.90 -19.85 2.10
CA PRO A 264 -18.09 -20.71 1.25
C PRO A 264 -16.64 -20.23 1.19
N GLU A 265 -15.73 -21.16 0.89
CA GLU A 265 -14.32 -20.85 0.67
C GLU A 265 -14.14 -19.89 -0.52
N PRO A 266 -13.23 -18.90 -0.42
CA PRO A 266 -12.98 -17.97 -1.49
C PRO A 266 -12.46 -18.68 -2.74
N ALA A 267 -13.23 -18.61 -3.82
CA ALA A 267 -12.86 -19.21 -5.11
C ALA A 267 -12.32 -18.13 -6.07
N ARG A 268 -11.46 -18.54 -7.00
CA ARG A 268 -11.00 -17.66 -8.07
C ARG A 268 -12.16 -17.31 -9.01
N PRO A 269 -12.20 -16.06 -9.52
CA PRO A 269 -13.26 -15.66 -10.43
C PRO A 269 -13.20 -16.48 -11.74
N THR A 270 -14.37 -16.85 -12.24
CA THR A 270 -14.54 -17.57 -13.53
C THR A 270 -15.47 -16.79 -14.45
N GLY A 271 -15.48 -17.12 -15.72
CA GLY A 271 -16.38 -16.53 -16.71
C GLY A 271 -16.31 -15.00 -16.75
N ARG A 272 -17.43 -14.32 -16.72
CA ARG A 272 -17.53 -12.86 -16.81
C ARG A 272 -16.76 -12.14 -15.70
N ARG A 273 -16.69 -12.71 -14.49
CA ARG A 273 -15.95 -12.11 -13.37
C ARG A 273 -14.44 -12.14 -13.61
N ALA A 274 -13.92 -13.21 -14.21
CA ALA A 274 -12.51 -13.29 -14.60
C ALA A 274 -12.16 -12.23 -15.66
N HIS A 275 -12.99 -12.06 -16.69
CA HIS A 275 -12.79 -11.02 -17.69
C HIS A 275 -12.85 -9.61 -17.08
N ALA A 276 -13.79 -9.35 -16.17
CA ALA A 276 -13.86 -8.08 -15.45
C ALA A 276 -12.60 -7.83 -14.61
N ALA A 277 -12.07 -8.85 -13.94
CA ALA A 277 -10.84 -8.74 -13.17
C ALA A 277 -9.64 -8.41 -14.07
N VAL A 278 -9.48 -9.09 -15.21
CA VAL A 278 -8.43 -8.80 -16.19
C VAL A 278 -8.54 -7.37 -16.74
N ALA A 279 -9.76 -6.94 -17.11
CA ALA A 279 -10.00 -5.59 -17.61
C ALA A 279 -9.65 -4.50 -16.57
N LEU A 280 -9.96 -4.74 -15.28
CA LEU A 280 -9.64 -3.80 -14.22
C LEU A 280 -8.12 -3.75 -13.95
N VAL A 281 -7.40 -4.89 -13.98
CA VAL A 281 -5.94 -4.92 -13.90
C VAL A 281 -5.34 -4.13 -15.07
N ALA A 282 -5.79 -4.40 -16.30
CA ALA A 282 -5.32 -3.68 -17.47
C ALA A 282 -5.58 -2.17 -17.36
N ALA A 283 -6.75 -1.75 -16.86
CA ALA A 283 -7.07 -0.34 -16.66
C ALA A 283 -6.13 0.34 -15.65
N VAL A 284 -5.86 -0.29 -14.50
CA VAL A 284 -4.95 0.26 -13.49
C VAL A 284 -3.51 0.33 -14.01
N THR A 285 -3.06 -0.73 -14.71
CA THR A 285 -1.72 -0.78 -15.30
C THR A 285 -1.56 0.28 -16.39
N LEU A 286 -2.54 0.39 -17.30
CA LEU A 286 -2.54 1.41 -18.35
C LEU A 286 -2.51 2.81 -17.76
N ALA A 287 -3.28 3.06 -16.71
CA ALA A 287 -3.27 4.31 -15.98
C ALA A 287 -1.86 4.67 -15.46
N ALA A 288 -1.17 3.73 -14.84
CA ALA A 288 0.20 3.95 -14.34
C ALA A 288 1.21 4.18 -15.48
N LEU A 289 1.12 3.38 -16.55
CA LEU A 289 1.99 3.51 -17.73
C LEU A 289 1.79 4.85 -18.45
N LEU A 290 0.56 5.36 -18.48
CA LEU A 290 0.26 6.66 -19.07
C LEU A 290 1.02 7.78 -18.32
N GLY A 291 1.08 7.76 -17.00
CA GLY A 291 1.88 8.72 -16.22
C GLY A 291 3.36 8.69 -16.58
N ALA A 292 3.94 7.50 -16.75
CA ALA A 292 5.34 7.34 -17.17
C ALA A 292 5.56 7.78 -18.64
N ALA A 293 4.64 7.42 -19.54
CA ALA A 293 4.71 7.79 -20.95
C ALA A 293 4.64 9.31 -21.15
N LEU A 294 3.91 10.01 -20.28
CA LEU A 294 3.84 11.47 -20.31
C LEU A 294 5.16 12.13 -19.92
N ALA A 295 5.85 11.60 -18.92
CA ALA A 295 7.18 12.06 -18.54
C ALA A 295 8.18 11.89 -19.70
N TYR A 296 8.15 10.73 -20.35
CA TYR A 296 9.00 10.43 -21.52
C TYR A 296 8.64 11.31 -22.72
N GLY A 297 7.35 11.47 -23.02
CA GLY A 297 6.90 12.31 -24.15
C GLY A 297 7.29 13.79 -23.98
N LEU A 298 7.32 14.31 -22.74
CA LEU A 298 7.84 15.65 -22.48
C LEU A 298 9.34 15.75 -22.76
N HIS A 299 10.12 14.74 -22.40
CA HIS A 299 11.55 14.67 -22.70
C HIS A 299 11.79 14.71 -24.22
N GLU A 300 11.20 13.80 -24.97
CA GLU A 300 11.29 13.75 -26.44
C GLU A 300 10.84 15.06 -27.11
N TYR A 301 9.78 15.69 -26.60
CA TYR A 301 9.30 16.96 -27.14
C TYR A 301 10.35 18.09 -26.98
N VAL A 302 11.02 18.16 -25.81
CA VAL A 302 12.08 19.15 -25.59
C VAL A 302 13.26 18.91 -26.50
N GLU A 303 13.71 17.66 -26.65
CA GLU A 303 14.79 17.31 -27.59
C GLU A 303 14.44 17.65 -29.04
N TYR A 304 13.23 17.28 -29.48
CA TYR A 304 12.76 17.60 -30.83
C TYR A 304 12.74 19.12 -31.08
N ALA A 305 12.19 19.88 -30.12
CA ALA A 305 12.17 21.34 -30.22
C ALA A 305 13.59 21.95 -30.27
N ALA A 306 14.54 21.35 -29.53
CA ALA A 306 15.96 21.76 -29.56
C ALA A 306 16.60 21.50 -30.91
N ARG A 307 16.38 20.32 -31.50
CA ARG A 307 16.91 19.96 -32.84
C ARG A 307 16.35 20.90 -33.91
N ALA A 308 15.03 21.13 -33.91
CA ALA A 308 14.38 22.01 -34.88
C ALA A 308 14.90 23.46 -34.83
N LEU A 309 15.27 23.97 -33.65
CA LEU A 309 15.83 25.32 -33.51
C LEU A 309 17.27 25.38 -34.00
N ARG A 310 18.08 24.34 -33.81
CA ARG A 310 19.45 24.25 -34.36
C ARG A 310 19.46 24.22 -35.91
N ASP A 311 18.54 23.44 -36.50
CA ASP A 311 18.45 23.26 -37.94
C ASP A 311 18.01 24.56 -38.67
N HIS A 312 17.27 25.44 -37.98
CA HIS A 312 16.82 26.72 -38.54
C HIS A 312 17.74 27.90 -38.24
N GLY A 313 18.94 27.66 -37.70
CA GLY A 313 19.98 28.68 -37.51
C GLY A 313 19.62 29.82 -36.57
N THR A 314 18.72 29.59 -35.60
CA THR A 314 18.24 30.60 -34.65
C THR A 314 18.95 30.54 -33.29
N VAL A 315 20.07 29.82 -33.20
CA VAL A 315 20.96 29.77 -32.02
C VAL A 315 22.38 30.15 -32.43
#